data_0feea8cfb952da0a1b4f37d2582c2671
#
_entry.id   0feea8cfb952da0a1b4f37d2582c2671
#
_cell.length_a   1.000
_cell.length_b   1.000
_cell.length_c   1.000
_cell.angle_alpha   90.00
_cell.angle_beta   90.00
_cell.angle_gamma   90.00
#
_symmetry.space_group_name_H-M   'P 1'
#
loop_
_entity.id
_entity.type
_entity.pdbx_description
1 polymer ?
#
loop_
_entity_poly.entity_id
_entity_poly.type
_entity_poly.pdbx_seq_one_letter_code
_entity_poly.pdbx_strand_id
1 'polypeptide(L)'
;MSIALKRRHHLVFLASVFCFWLCTYSYVPIFSLYLEQIPFTYAAIGIILGSYGITQVLLRFPLGVLLDSLRHLRKHFYVGGFVVAILSGIILLSSTSFAWVLTGRLLAGVTAAMWVMATIMYADYFGPGQSGRAMGTLQFLTVMPQFLSMVTAGILVEQFGWSIPFWVGIVAAGIGLLLALFIKEVPQEAENHGSQRLGKQVKAVLSIKHLLPLTFVSLFAHALLFISIFGFTPVYANAHGVREGQLIWLMAAFFIPHAAASLGVAFFNVSKRNEIRLIVLSLIVACFTFFCMPFATTLATISLLHGVIGLTIGVVLPLLLSQIASLPQPSLKTSVMGFYQSVYAIGIFIGPYGAGFVAEHIGIAHIFTLAGIISLLALAITMPLLRRDKNEPSKSDEAS
;
A
#
# COMPACT_ATOMS: atom_id res chain seq x y z
N MET A 1 2.92 35.84 -6.68
CA MET A 1 2.60 35.69 -8.12
C MET A 1 2.16 34.25 -8.37
N SER A 2 0.85 33.99 -8.51
CA SER A 2 0.33 32.62 -8.74
C SER A 2 0.80 32.15 -10.11
N ILE A 3 1.58 31.07 -10.15
CA ILE A 3 1.98 30.44 -11.41
C ILE A 3 0.74 29.73 -11.98
N ALA A 4 0.22 30.24 -13.10
CA ALA A 4 -0.89 29.57 -13.79
C ALA A 4 -0.44 28.17 -14.26
N LEU A 5 -0.93 27.13 -13.60
CA LEU A 5 -0.72 25.75 -14.00
C LEU A 5 -1.58 25.42 -15.20
N LYS A 6 -0.93 24.97 -16.29
CA LYS A 6 -1.60 24.55 -17.53
C LYS A 6 -1.94 23.05 -17.43
N ARG A 7 -2.96 22.58 -18.15
CA ARG A 7 -3.35 21.17 -18.25
C ARG A 7 -2.14 20.23 -18.52
N ARG A 8 -1.18 20.67 -19.32
CA ARG A 8 0.06 19.92 -19.61
C ARG A 8 0.87 19.59 -18.35
N HIS A 9 0.92 20.49 -17.34
CA HIS A 9 1.68 20.27 -16.11
C HIS A 9 1.05 19.15 -15.27
N HIS A 10 -0.30 19.11 -15.19
CA HIS A 10 -1.04 18.01 -14.57
C HIS A 10 -0.78 16.68 -15.30
N LEU A 11 -0.84 16.68 -16.64
CA LEU A 11 -0.61 15.47 -17.44
C LEU A 11 0.80 14.90 -17.24
N VAL A 12 1.84 15.75 -17.28
CA VAL A 12 3.23 15.34 -17.04
C VAL A 12 3.38 14.75 -15.64
N PHE A 13 2.81 15.42 -14.63
CA PHE A 13 2.85 14.92 -13.26
C PHE A 13 2.17 13.56 -13.12
N LEU A 14 0.94 13.43 -13.61
CA LEU A 14 0.14 12.22 -13.51
C LEU A 14 0.75 11.05 -14.30
N ALA A 15 1.32 11.32 -15.48
CA ALA A 15 2.06 10.33 -16.24
C ALA A 15 3.31 9.83 -15.49
N SER A 16 4.04 10.73 -14.81
CA SER A 16 5.15 10.32 -13.95
C SER A 16 4.70 9.45 -12.78
N VAL A 17 3.55 9.77 -12.16
CA VAL A 17 2.96 8.97 -11.07
C VAL A 17 2.54 7.59 -11.57
N PHE A 18 1.96 7.51 -12.76
CA PHE A 18 1.64 6.22 -13.38
C PHE A 18 2.90 5.36 -13.55
N CYS A 19 3.97 5.93 -14.11
CA CYS A 19 5.25 5.25 -14.26
C CYS A 19 5.86 4.85 -12.92
N PHE A 20 5.73 5.69 -11.88
CA PHE A 20 6.23 5.42 -10.53
C PHE A 20 5.62 4.15 -9.94
N TRP A 21 4.30 3.99 -10.06
CA TRP A 21 3.63 2.80 -9.54
C TRP A 21 3.78 1.60 -10.47
N LEU A 22 3.86 1.81 -11.79
CA LEU A 22 4.12 0.74 -12.73
C LEU A 22 5.50 0.12 -12.49
N CYS A 23 6.56 0.93 -12.32
CA CYS A 23 7.90 0.40 -12.04
C CYS A 23 7.99 -0.32 -10.69
N THR A 24 7.18 0.10 -9.71
CA THR A 24 7.16 -0.51 -8.37
C THR A 24 6.43 -1.85 -8.37
N TYR A 25 5.34 -1.99 -9.17
CA TYR A 25 4.45 -3.15 -9.13
C TYR A 25 4.61 -4.11 -10.30
N SER A 26 5.38 -3.80 -11.35
CA SER A 26 5.51 -4.62 -12.57
C SER A 26 5.82 -6.10 -12.31
N TYR A 27 6.64 -6.40 -11.32
CA TYR A 27 7.07 -7.76 -10.98
C TYR A 27 6.42 -8.32 -9.71
N VAL A 28 5.73 -7.49 -8.92
CA VAL A 28 5.17 -7.90 -7.61
C VAL A 28 4.26 -9.13 -7.68
N PRO A 29 3.36 -9.26 -8.70
CA PRO A 29 2.43 -10.39 -8.76
C PRO A 29 3.09 -11.75 -8.91
N ILE A 30 4.28 -11.78 -9.50
CA ILE A 30 5.02 -13.03 -9.79
C ILE A 30 6.28 -13.17 -8.92
N PHE A 31 6.56 -12.20 -8.05
CA PHE A 31 7.84 -12.13 -7.40
C PHE A 31 8.09 -13.28 -6.42
N SER A 32 7.06 -13.71 -5.68
CA SER A 32 7.18 -14.87 -4.80
C SER A 32 7.44 -16.16 -5.59
N LEU A 33 6.78 -16.35 -6.73
CA LEU A 33 7.04 -17.48 -7.63
C LEU A 33 8.45 -17.42 -8.25
N TYR A 34 8.89 -16.23 -8.66
CA TYR A 34 10.27 -16.05 -9.12
C TYR A 34 11.29 -16.44 -8.06
N LEU A 35 11.05 -16.06 -6.81
CA LEU A 35 11.92 -16.43 -5.69
C LEU A 35 11.88 -17.92 -5.37
N GLU A 36 10.77 -18.61 -5.63
CA GLU A 36 10.65 -20.06 -5.50
C GLU A 36 11.44 -20.83 -6.58
N GLN A 37 11.62 -20.24 -7.78
CA GLN A 37 12.50 -20.80 -8.83
C GLN A 37 14.00 -20.77 -8.42
N ILE A 38 14.35 -19.92 -7.47
CA ILE A 38 15.67 -19.84 -6.87
C ILE A 38 15.65 -20.76 -5.62
N PRO A 39 16.75 -21.44 -5.26
CA PRO A 39 16.76 -22.35 -4.12
C PRO A 39 16.71 -21.60 -2.76
N PHE A 40 15.73 -20.73 -2.58
CA PHE A 40 15.44 -20.03 -1.33
C PHE A 40 14.40 -20.79 -0.52
N THR A 41 14.59 -20.80 0.80
CA THR A 41 13.55 -21.28 1.72
C THR A 41 12.39 -20.30 1.77
N TYR A 42 11.21 -20.74 2.19
CA TYR A 42 10.06 -19.85 2.34
C TYR A 42 10.30 -18.74 3.36
N ALA A 43 11.09 -19.00 4.41
CA ALA A 43 11.52 -17.98 5.36
C ALA A 43 12.35 -16.88 4.69
N ALA A 44 13.32 -17.26 3.83
CA ALA A 44 14.12 -16.31 3.05
C ALA A 44 13.25 -15.50 2.09
N ILE A 45 12.29 -16.14 1.40
CA ILE A 45 11.30 -15.48 0.53
C ILE A 45 10.51 -14.46 1.36
N GLY A 46 10.02 -14.85 2.54
CA GLY A 46 9.27 -13.96 3.43
C GLY A 46 10.06 -12.72 3.87
N ILE A 47 11.35 -12.89 4.19
CA ILE A 47 12.29 -11.78 4.50
C ILE A 47 12.41 -10.84 3.31
N ILE A 48 12.65 -11.37 2.11
CA ILE A 48 12.81 -10.57 0.89
C ILE A 48 11.51 -9.80 0.58
N LEU A 49 10.36 -10.46 0.60
CA LEU A 49 9.07 -9.82 0.35
C LEU A 49 8.80 -8.71 1.35
N GLY A 50 9.02 -8.98 2.63
CA GLY A 50 8.77 -8.05 3.72
C GLY A 50 9.75 -6.87 3.76
N SER A 51 10.99 -7.06 3.30
CA SER A 51 12.04 -6.01 3.34
C SER A 51 11.62 -4.70 2.66
N TYR A 52 10.73 -4.77 1.68
CA TYR A 52 10.07 -3.62 1.07
C TYR A 52 9.35 -2.73 2.09
N GLY A 53 8.79 -3.30 3.16
CA GLY A 53 8.14 -2.57 4.24
C GLY A 53 9.14 -1.89 5.18
N ILE A 54 10.29 -2.51 5.47
CA ILE A 54 11.29 -1.97 6.42
C ILE A 54 11.76 -0.58 5.99
N THR A 55 12.16 -0.42 4.74
CA THR A 55 12.66 0.86 4.23
C THR A 55 11.57 1.93 4.24
N GLN A 56 10.31 1.56 4.04
CA GLN A 56 9.19 2.49 4.14
C GLN A 56 8.96 2.94 5.58
N VAL A 57 9.05 2.04 6.56
CA VAL A 57 8.97 2.39 8.00
C VAL A 57 10.04 3.40 8.36
N LEU A 58 11.28 3.13 7.96
CA LEU A 58 12.44 3.95 8.32
C LEU A 58 12.44 5.32 7.62
N LEU A 59 11.87 5.42 6.40
CA LEU A 59 11.98 6.65 5.60
C LEU A 59 10.72 7.52 5.64
N ARG A 60 9.50 6.95 5.63
CA ARG A 60 8.26 7.75 5.48
C ARG A 60 8.04 8.73 6.61
N PHE A 61 8.24 8.31 7.85
CA PHE A 61 8.03 9.18 9.00
C PHE A 61 9.09 10.29 9.09
N PRO A 62 10.41 10.01 9.02
CA PRO A 62 11.42 11.06 8.98
C PRO A 62 11.23 12.01 7.79
N LEU A 63 10.95 11.50 6.60
CA LEU A 63 10.69 12.34 5.43
C LEU A 63 9.46 13.22 5.63
N GLY A 64 8.39 12.71 6.21
CA GLY A 64 7.18 13.50 6.51
C GLY A 64 7.47 14.68 7.43
N VAL A 65 8.33 14.50 8.44
CA VAL A 65 8.72 15.55 9.39
C VAL A 65 9.75 16.51 8.79
N LEU A 66 10.75 15.97 8.07
CA LEU A 66 11.82 16.78 7.46
C LEU A 66 11.34 17.58 6.25
N LEU A 67 10.25 17.17 5.61
CA LEU A 67 9.73 17.82 4.41
C LEU A 67 9.30 19.26 4.60
N ASP A 68 8.95 19.66 5.82
CA ASP A 68 8.63 21.05 6.10
C ASP A 68 9.88 21.94 6.02
N SER A 69 11.05 21.42 6.39
CA SER A 69 12.34 22.12 6.26
C SER A 69 13.03 21.89 4.92
N LEU A 70 12.77 20.77 4.23
CA LEU A 70 13.41 20.37 2.98
C LEU A 70 12.51 20.58 1.74
N ARG A 71 11.59 21.54 1.78
CA ARG A 71 10.61 21.81 0.71
C ARG A 71 11.24 21.94 -0.69
N HIS A 72 12.37 22.63 -0.77
CA HIS A 72 13.13 22.87 -2.01
C HIS A 72 13.77 21.60 -2.60
N LEU A 73 13.86 20.50 -1.83
CA LEU A 73 14.41 19.22 -2.29
C LEU A 73 13.36 18.20 -2.71
N ARG A 74 12.06 18.50 -2.56
CA ARG A 74 10.97 17.54 -2.81
C ARG A 74 11.04 16.90 -4.19
N LYS A 75 11.22 17.70 -5.23
CA LYS A 75 11.37 17.23 -6.61
C LYS A 75 12.62 16.36 -6.75
N HIS A 76 13.75 16.75 -6.16
CA HIS A 76 15.00 15.99 -6.24
C HIS A 76 14.86 14.61 -5.59
N PHE A 77 14.19 14.52 -4.44
CA PHE A 77 13.88 13.24 -3.80
C PHE A 77 12.96 12.38 -4.68
N TYR A 78 11.93 12.99 -5.28
CA TYR A 78 11.03 12.27 -6.17
C TYR A 78 11.75 11.74 -7.43
N VAL A 79 12.57 12.56 -8.06
CA VAL A 79 13.44 12.18 -9.19
C VAL A 79 14.43 11.09 -8.76
N GLY A 80 15.06 11.25 -7.60
CA GLY A 80 15.96 10.25 -7.02
C GLY A 80 15.27 8.89 -6.80
N GLY A 81 13.98 8.89 -6.47
CA GLY A 81 13.18 7.67 -6.36
C GLY A 81 13.18 6.83 -7.64
N PHE A 82 13.12 7.45 -8.83
CA PHE A 82 13.20 6.74 -10.11
C PHE A 82 14.60 6.17 -10.38
N VAL A 83 15.65 6.92 -10.01
CA VAL A 83 17.02 6.40 -10.12
C VAL A 83 17.20 5.16 -9.27
N VAL A 84 16.69 5.20 -8.02
CA VAL A 84 16.71 4.05 -7.12
C VAL A 84 15.88 2.89 -7.67
N ALA A 85 14.73 3.16 -8.33
CA ALA A 85 13.92 2.12 -8.96
C ALA A 85 14.67 1.41 -10.10
N ILE A 86 15.37 2.16 -10.95
CA ILE A 86 16.22 1.59 -12.03
C ILE A 86 17.31 0.71 -11.42
N LEU A 87 18.03 1.21 -10.40
CA LEU A 87 19.07 0.45 -9.71
C LEU A 87 18.50 -0.83 -9.07
N SER A 88 17.34 -0.74 -8.43
CA SER A 88 16.63 -1.89 -7.87
C SER A 88 16.37 -2.95 -8.94
N GLY A 89 15.78 -2.56 -10.07
CA GLY A 89 15.49 -3.49 -11.18
C GLY A 89 16.76 -4.13 -11.76
N ILE A 90 17.83 -3.36 -11.99
CA ILE A 90 19.11 -3.87 -12.48
C ILE A 90 19.71 -4.88 -11.49
N ILE A 91 19.70 -4.58 -10.20
CA ILE A 91 20.22 -5.46 -9.16
C ILE A 91 19.43 -6.78 -9.11
N LEU A 92 18.10 -6.72 -9.19
CA LEU A 92 17.24 -7.93 -9.22
C LEU A 92 17.46 -8.80 -10.46
N LEU A 93 17.92 -8.21 -11.59
CA LEU A 93 18.28 -8.94 -12.80
C LEU A 93 19.71 -9.48 -12.79
N SER A 94 20.62 -8.86 -12.03
CA SER A 94 22.06 -9.15 -12.13
C SER A 94 22.49 -10.40 -11.36
N SER A 95 21.76 -10.82 -10.33
CA SER A 95 22.14 -11.96 -9.49
C SER A 95 20.96 -12.54 -8.73
N THR A 96 21.00 -13.85 -8.54
CA THR A 96 20.04 -14.60 -7.73
C THR A 96 20.51 -14.85 -6.29
N SER A 97 21.65 -14.26 -5.86
CA SER A 97 22.09 -14.41 -4.48
C SER A 97 21.18 -13.67 -3.51
N PHE A 98 21.01 -14.22 -2.31
CA PHE A 98 20.12 -13.65 -1.27
C PHE A 98 20.42 -12.18 -0.98
N ALA A 99 21.69 -11.83 -0.82
CA ALA A 99 22.11 -10.46 -0.50
C ALA A 99 21.75 -9.47 -1.62
N TRP A 100 21.93 -9.85 -2.88
CA TRP A 100 21.58 -9.01 -4.03
C TRP A 100 20.09 -8.84 -4.18
N VAL A 101 19.32 -9.93 -4.11
CA VAL A 101 17.85 -9.86 -4.20
C VAL A 101 17.25 -9.06 -3.05
N LEU A 102 17.76 -9.25 -1.83
CA LEU A 102 17.37 -8.46 -0.65
C LEU A 102 17.69 -6.98 -0.85
N THR A 103 18.88 -6.65 -1.36
CA THR A 103 19.28 -5.26 -1.63
C THR A 103 18.37 -4.62 -2.69
N GLY A 104 18.09 -5.31 -3.79
CA GLY A 104 17.17 -4.85 -4.80
C GLY A 104 15.78 -4.56 -4.21
N ARG A 105 15.27 -5.43 -3.35
CA ARG A 105 13.96 -5.27 -2.71
C ARG A 105 13.93 -4.14 -1.68
N LEU A 106 15.00 -3.94 -0.91
CA LEU A 106 15.16 -2.79 -0.02
C LEU A 106 15.14 -1.48 -0.80
N LEU A 107 15.85 -1.40 -1.94
CA LEU A 107 15.83 -0.22 -2.82
C LEU A 107 14.43 0.04 -3.40
N ALA A 108 13.68 -0.99 -3.77
CA ALA A 108 12.27 -0.82 -4.19
C ALA A 108 11.44 -0.17 -3.08
N GLY A 109 11.67 -0.52 -1.81
CA GLY A 109 11.02 0.12 -0.67
C GLY A 109 11.44 1.59 -0.48
N VAL A 110 12.71 1.93 -0.76
CA VAL A 110 13.18 3.35 -0.80
C VAL A 110 12.40 4.11 -1.87
N THR A 111 12.28 3.57 -3.08
CA THR A 111 11.46 4.17 -4.14
C THR A 111 10.05 4.43 -3.65
N ALA A 112 9.37 3.43 -3.08
CA ALA A 112 8.00 3.57 -2.59
C ALA A 112 7.86 4.61 -1.47
N ALA A 113 8.91 4.84 -0.67
CA ALA A 113 8.90 5.88 0.36
C ALA A 113 8.84 7.29 -0.25
N MET A 114 9.38 7.49 -1.46
CA MET A 114 9.35 8.79 -2.16
C MET A 114 7.94 9.19 -2.61
N TRP A 115 6.95 8.33 -2.50
CA TRP A 115 5.53 8.62 -2.73
C TRP A 115 5.03 9.82 -1.92
N VAL A 116 5.56 10.02 -0.72
CA VAL A 116 5.22 11.17 0.13
C VAL A 116 5.46 12.50 -0.62
N MET A 117 6.56 12.58 -1.39
CA MET A 117 6.89 13.76 -2.20
C MET A 117 5.84 14.02 -3.26
N ALA A 118 5.44 12.99 -4.01
CA ALA A 118 4.43 13.10 -5.05
C ALA A 118 3.09 13.61 -4.50
N THR A 119 2.66 13.10 -3.34
CA THR A 119 1.39 13.50 -2.73
C THR A 119 1.38 14.98 -2.35
N ILE A 120 2.45 15.47 -1.74
CA ILE A 120 2.56 16.86 -1.32
C ILE A 120 2.68 17.80 -2.53
N MET A 121 3.59 17.48 -3.46
CA MET A 121 3.82 18.30 -4.66
C MET A 121 2.58 18.41 -5.55
N TYR A 122 1.78 17.34 -5.65
CA TYR A 122 0.55 17.38 -6.45
C TYR A 122 -0.59 18.11 -5.73
N ALA A 123 -0.64 18.03 -4.39
CA ALA A 123 -1.58 18.84 -3.62
C ALA A 123 -1.35 20.35 -3.83
N ASP A 124 -0.08 20.76 -4.00
CA ASP A 124 0.29 22.15 -4.27
C ASP A 124 -0.21 22.66 -5.64
N TYR A 125 -0.64 21.77 -6.54
CA TYR A 125 -1.25 22.12 -7.83
C TYR A 125 -2.70 22.62 -7.71
N PHE A 126 -3.31 22.49 -6.54
CA PHE A 126 -4.71 22.80 -6.29
C PHE A 126 -4.86 23.92 -5.27
N GLY A 127 -5.90 24.73 -5.43
CA GLY A 127 -6.22 25.78 -4.47
C GLY A 127 -6.77 25.23 -3.14
N PRO A 128 -6.91 26.12 -2.14
CA PRO A 128 -7.51 25.77 -0.86
C PRO A 128 -8.87 25.07 -1.02
N GLY A 129 -9.10 23.98 -0.27
CA GLY A 129 -10.35 23.21 -0.31
C GLY A 129 -10.43 22.14 -1.40
N GLN A 130 -9.47 22.07 -2.33
CA GLN A 130 -9.47 21.08 -3.43
C GLN A 130 -8.54 19.88 -3.20
N SER A 131 -7.98 19.73 -2.00
CA SER A 131 -7.06 18.63 -1.66
C SER A 131 -7.68 17.24 -1.84
N GLY A 132 -8.99 17.11 -1.62
CA GLY A 132 -9.71 15.85 -1.88
C GLY A 132 -9.66 15.43 -3.35
N ARG A 133 -9.82 16.39 -4.27
CA ARG A 133 -9.71 16.14 -5.72
C ARG A 133 -8.29 15.73 -6.11
N ALA A 134 -7.28 16.39 -5.55
CA ALA A 134 -5.89 16.05 -5.78
C ALA A 134 -5.57 14.62 -5.33
N MET A 135 -5.94 14.28 -4.10
CA MET A 135 -5.68 12.95 -3.52
C MET A 135 -6.47 11.85 -4.22
N GLY A 136 -7.74 12.10 -4.58
CA GLY A 136 -8.54 11.14 -5.35
C GLY A 136 -7.95 10.85 -6.73
N THR A 137 -7.45 11.88 -7.44
CA THR A 137 -6.77 11.71 -8.73
C THR A 137 -5.49 10.88 -8.57
N LEU A 138 -4.67 11.19 -7.58
CA LEU A 138 -3.45 10.43 -7.30
C LEU A 138 -3.75 8.98 -6.93
N GLN A 139 -4.79 8.74 -6.11
CA GLN A 139 -5.17 7.39 -5.71
C GLN A 139 -5.62 6.55 -6.92
N PHE A 140 -6.39 7.14 -7.84
CA PHE A 140 -6.73 6.47 -9.09
C PHE A 140 -5.48 6.07 -9.88
N LEU A 141 -4.52 6.99 -10.02
CA LEU A 141 -3.25 6.76 -10.72
C LEU A 141 -2.28 5.83 -9.95
N THR A 142 -2.57 5.52 -8.69
CA THR A 142 -1.87 4.47 -7.93
C THR A 142 -2.45 3.09 -8.25
N VAL A 143 -3.77 2.98 -8.24
CA VAL A 143 -4.47 1.70 -8.41
C VAL A 143 -4.39 1.18 -9.85
N MET A 144 -4.45 2.07 -10.84
CA MET A 144 -4.44 1.70 -12.27
C MET A 144 -3.17 0.91 -12.68
N PRO A 145 -1.93 1.38 -12.44
CA PRO A 145 -0.73 0.60 -12.79
C PRO A 145 -0.56 -0.65 -11.93
N GLN A 146 -1.03 -0.64 -10.67
CA GLN A 146 -1.07 -1.84 -9.84
C GLN A 146 -1.95 -2.92 -10.49
N PHE A 147 -3.19 -2.56 -10.82
CA PHE A 147 -4.11 -3.47 -11.49
C PHE A 147 -3.53 -4.00 -12.82
N LEU A 148 -3.00 -3.11 -13.67
CA LEU A 148 -2.38 -3.49 -14.93
C LEU A 148 -1.24 -4.50 -14.71
N SER A 149 -0.34 -4.23 -13.77
CA SER A 149 0.75 -5.14 -13.43
C SER A 149 0.24 -6.48 -12.93
N MET A 150 -0.78 -6.46 -12.03
CA MET A 150 -1.33 -7.67 -11.43
C MET A 150 -1.96 -8.62 -12.44
N VAL A 151 -2.63 -8.08 -13.47
CA VAL A 151 -3.29 -8.92 -14.49
C VAL A 151 -2.36 -9.32 -15.64
N THR A 152 -1.27 -8.60 -15.89
CA THR A 152 -0.40 -8.87 -17.05
C THR A 152 0.89 -9.61 -16.72
N ALA A 153 1.41 -9.52 -15.50
CA ALA A 153 2.73 -10.04 -15.15
C ALA A 153 2.87 -11.55 -15.40
N GLY A 154 1.86 -12.34 -15.05
CA GLY A 154 1.88 -13.79 -15.28
C GLY A 154 1.93 -14.15 -16.76
N ILE A 155 1.16 -13.45 -17.61
CA ILE A 155 1.17 -13.65 -19.08
C ILE A 155 2.53 -13.26 -19.65
N LEU A 156 3.10 -12.15 -19.18
CA LEU A 156 4.43 -11.70 -19.63
C LEU A 156 5.51 -12.74 -19.28
N VAL A 157 5.45 -13.35 -18.13
CA VAL A 157 6.38 -14.41 -17.72
C VAL A 157 6.18 -15.66 -18.58
N GLU A 158 4.96 -16.11 -18.80
CA GLU A 158 4.66 -17.30 -19.60
C GLU A 158 5.11 -17.15 -21.07
N GLN A 159 4.99 -15.96 -21.65
CA GLN A 159 5.32 -15.72 -23.05
C GLN A 159 6.79 -15.30 -23.29
N PHE A 160 7.38 -14.54 -22.39
CA PHE A 160 8.67 -13.87 -22.61
C PHE A 160 9.71 -14.16 -21.52
N GLY A 161 9.35 -14.91 -20.47
CA GLY A 161 10.25 -15.33 -19.39
C GLY A 161 10.31 -14.39 -18.19
N TRP A 162 10.97 -14.86 -17.13
CA TRP A 162 10.98 -14.25 -15.80
C TRP A 162 11.64 -12.87 -15.71
N SER A 163 12.51 -12.50 -16.64
CA SER A 163 13.18 -11.20 -16.65
C SER A 163 12.31 -10.04 -17.12
N ILE A 164 11.28 -10.31 -17.91
CA ILE A 164 10.48 -9.26 -18.58
C ILE A 164 9.76 -8.32 -17.62
N PRO A 165 9.11 -8.77 -16.54
CA PRO A 165 8.47 -7.86 -15.60
C PRO A 165 9.46 -6.86 -14.94
N PHE A 166 10.71 -7.27 -14.70
CA PHE A 166 11.76 -6.36 -14.21
C PHE A 166 12.17 -5.34 -15.27
N TRP A 167 12.34 -5.76 -16.54
CA TRP A 167 12.62 -4.84 -17.64
C TRP A 167 11.50 -3.83 -17.85
N VAL A 168 10.23 -4.25 -17.78
CA VAL A 168 9.08 -3.34 -17.80
C VAL A 168 9.20 -2.30 -16.70
N GLY A 169 9.58 -2.72 -15.48
CA GLY A 169 9.83 -1.82 -14.36
C GLY A 169 10.94 -0.81 -14.62
N ILE A 170 12.09 -1.27 -15.15
CA ILE A 170 13.24 -0.41 -15.48
C ILE A 170 12.87 0.62 -16.54
N VAL A 171 12.19 0.19 -17.62
CA VAL A 171 11.77 1.09 -18.70
C VAL A 171 10.76 2.10 -18.20
N ALA A 172 9.76 1.66 -17.41
CA ALA A 172 8.79 2.56 -16.78
C ALA A 172 9.48 3.58 -15.86
N ALA A 173 10.48 3.15 -15.07
CA ALA A 173 11.27 4.05 -14.23
C ALA A 173 12.07 5.06 -15.05
N GLY A 174 12.66 4.66 -16.17
CA GLY A 174 13.37 5.55 -17.09
C GLY A 174 12.44 6.62 -17.68
N ILE A 175 11.26 6.22 -18.18
CA ILE A 175 10.25 7.15 -18.69
C ILE A 175 9.77 8.08 -17.56
N GLY A 176 9.47 7.52 -16.37
CA GLY A 176 9.06 8.27 -15.20
C GLY A 176 10.11 9.29 -14.75
N LEU A 177 11.40 8.92 -14.79
CA LEU A 177 12.53 9.82 -14.51
C LEU A 177 12.53 11.02 -15.45
N LEU A 178 12.45 10.77 -16.76
CA LEU A 178 12.40 11.84 -17.76
C LEU A 178 11.19 12.76 -17.51
N LEU A 179 10.01 12.21 -17.30
CA LEU A 179 8.80 13.00 -17.00
C LEU A 179 8.96 13.80 -15.71
N ALA A 180 9.55 13.22 -14.66
CA ALA A 180 9.73 13.87 -13.36
C ALA A 180 10.66 15.11 -13.45
N LEU A 181 11.66 15.10 -14.35
CA LEU A 181 12.52 16.26 -14.60
C LEU A 181 11.73 17.45 -15.12
N PHE A 182 10.64 17.23 -15.87
CA PHE A 182 9.78 18.30 -16.43
C PHE A 182 8.62 18.71 -15.50
N ILE A 183 8.50 18.11 -14.31
CA ILE A 183 7.51 18.54 -13.30
C ILE A 183 7.78 19.99 -12.91
N LYS A 184 6.73 20.80 -12.96
CA LYS A 184 6.79 22.19 -12.55
C LYS A 184 6.52 22.30 -11.06
N GLU A 185 7.47 22.82 -10.29
CA GLU A 185 7.27 23.10 -8.87
C GLU A 185 6.44 24.38 -8.69
N VAL A 186 5.57 24.37 -7.69
CA VAL A 186 4.82 25.54 -7.25
C VAL A 186 5.58 26.15 -6.08
N PRO A 187 6.09 27.41 -6.22
CA PRO A 187 6.72 28.10 -5.12
C PRO A 187 5.70 28.26 -3.99
N GLN A 188 6.04 27.79 -2.81
CA GLN A 188 5.27 28.07 -1.59
C GLN A 188 6.02 29.10 -0.77
N GLU A 189 5.29 30.11 -0.29
CA GLU A 189 5.82 31.03 0.72
C GLU A 189 6.21 30.22 1.96
N ALA A 190 7.38 30.52 2.50
CA ALA A 190 7.86 29.88 3.71
C ALA A 190 6.97 30.32 4.88
N GLU A 191 5.91 29.58 5.17
CA GLU A 191 5.26 29.72 6.46
C GLU A 191 6.26 29.26 7.52
N ASN A 192 6.67 30.19 8.37
CA ASN A 192 7.51 29.94 9.54
C ASN A 192 6.70 29.12 10.57
N HIS A 193 6.41 27.87 10.26
CA HIS A 193 6.04 26.92 11.30
C HIS A 193 7.32 26.63 12.09
N GLY A 194 7.46 27.32 13.23
CA GLY A 194 8.60 27.15 14.11
C GLY A 194 8.87 25.66 14.30
N SER A 195 10.11 25.25 14.04
CA SER A 195 10.60 23.89 14.16
C SER A 195 10.25 23.32 15.56
N GLN A 196 9.05 22.77 15.68
CA GLN A 196 8.69 22.05 16.91
C GLN A 196 9.60 20.82 17.00
N ARG A 197 10.27 20.66 18.13
CA ARG A 197 11.15 19.51 18.37
C ARG A 197 10.37 18.22 18.05
N LEU A 198 10.93 17.35 17.22
CA LEU A 198 10.37 16.08 16.76
C LEU A 198 9.64 15.31 17.89
N GLY A 199 10.24 15.28 19.11
CA GLY A 199 9.67 14.60 20.25
C GLY A 199 8.33 15.20 20.76
N LYS A 200 8.13 16.54 20.62
CA LYS A 200 6.84 17.16 20.98
C LYS A 200 5.77 16.80 19.97
N GLN A 201 6.08 16.76 18.68
CA GLN A 201 5.13 16.35 17.62
C GLN A 201 4.74 14.90 17.79
N VAL A 202 5.70 13.98 18.04
CA VAL A 202 5.43 12.55 18.28
C VAL A 202 4.48 12.39 19.48
N LYS A 203 4.75 13.07 20.61
CA LYS A 203 3.88 13.01 21.79
C LYS A 203 2.48 13.54 21.50
N ALA A 204 2.37 14.64 20.76
CA ALA A 204 1.08 15.21 20.37
C ALA A 204 0.28 14.25 19.47
N VAL A 205 0.94 13.62 18.49
CA VAL A 205 0.33 12.62 17.60
C VAL A 205 -0.16 11.41 18.39
N LEU A 206 0.67 10.85 19.29
CA LEU A 206 0.32 9.67 20.09
C LEU A 206 -0.79 9.94 21.11
N SER A 207 -1.03 11.20 21.49
CA SER A 207 -2.11 11.58 22.40
C SER A 207 -3.48 11.69 21.71
N ILE A 208 -3.55 11.60 20.37
CA ILE A 208 -4.81 11.67 19.63
C ILE A 208 -5.66 10.42 19.93
N LYS A 209 -6.84 10.64 20.48
CA LYS A 209 -7.80 9.58 20.81
C LYS A 209 -8.14 8.75 19.56
N HIS A 210 -8.16 7.44 19.68
CA HIS A 210 -8.46 6.45 18.63
C HIS A 210 -7.41 6.31 17.49
N LEU A 211 -6.38 7.15 17.42
CA LEU A 211 -5.35 7.03 16.38
C LEU A 211 -4.65 5.67 16.42
N LEU A 212 -4.16 5.27 17.59
CA LEU A 212 -3.43 4.01 17.76
C LEU A 212 -4.25 2.78 17.36
N PRO A 213 -5.46 2.55 17.89
CA PRO A 213 -6.29 1.40 17.52
C PRO A 213 -6.54 1.34 16.01
N LEU A 214 -6.94 2.44 15.37
CA LEU A 214 -7.19 2.48 13.93
C LEU A 214 -5.93 2.20 13.12
N THR A 215 -4.79 2.70 13.58
CA THR A 215 -3.49 2.49 12.93
C THR A 215 -3.05 1.02 13.03
N PHE A 216 -3.25 0.36 14.18
CA PHE A 216 -2.98 -1.07 14.34
C PHE A 216 -3.91 -1.95 13.50
N VAL A 217 -5.19 -1.60 13.39
CA VAL A 217 -6.10 -2.32 12.46
C VAL A 217 -5.60 -2.20 11.03
N SER A 218 -5.10 -1.02 10.63
CA SER A 218 -4.51 -0.83 9.30
C SER A 218 -3.21 -1.62 9.10
N LEU A 219 -2.37 -1.71 10.14
CA LEU A 219 -1.18 -2.57 10.13
C LEU A 219 -1.57 -4.02 9.82
N PHE A 220 -2.55 -4.56 10.52
CA PHE A 220 -3.03 -5.91 10.28
C PHE A 220 -3.66 -6.08 8.90
N ALA A 221 -4.49 -5.13 8.45
CA ALA A 221 -5.07 -5.18 7.10
C ALA A 221 -3.99 -5.19 5.99
N HIS A 222 -2.91 -4.41 6.15
CA HIS A 222 -1.78 -4.48 5.22
C HIS A 222 -1.00 -5.78 5.33
N ALA A 223 -0.84 -6.34 6.55
CA ALA A 223 -0.24 -7.66 6.72
C ALA A 223 -1.04 -8.74 5.95
N LEU A 224 -2.38 -8.71 6.01
CA LEU A 224 -3.23 -9.64 5.28
C LEU A 224 -3.00 -9.58 3.76
N LEU A 225 -2.89 -8.37 3.20
CA LEU A 225 -2.58 -8.18 1.77
C LEU A 225 -1.22 -8.77 1.39
N PHE A 226 -0.21 -8.49 2.22
CA PHE A 226 1.16 -8.88 1.92
C PHE A 226 1.49 -10.32 2.30
N ILE A 227 0.69 -10.98 3.13
CA ILE A 227 0.70 -12.44 3.31
C ILE A 227 0.09 -13.11 2.07
N SER A 228 -1.06 -12.62 1.62
CA SER A 228 -1.88 -13.24 0.59
C SER A 228 -1.50 -12.78 -0.82
N ILE A 229 -2.28 -11.86 -1.40
CA ILE A 229 -2.27 -11.54 -2.84
C ILE A 229 -0.94 -10.95 -3.34
N PHE A 230 -0.25 -10.14 -2.52
CA PHE A 230 1.08 -9.58 -2.82
C PHE A 230 2.23 -10.47 -2.33
N GLY A 231 1.92 -11.57 -1.64
CA GLY A 231 2.90 -12.46 -1.03
C GLY A 231 2.83 -13.88 -1.61
N PHE A 232 2.29 -14.78 -0.84
CA PHE A 232 2.40 -16.22 -1.09
C PHE A 232 1.21 -16.85 -1.83
N THR A 233 0.13 -16.12 -2.13
CA THR A 233 -1.00 -16.68 -2.89
C THR A 233 -0.58 -17.22 -4.26
N PRO A 234 0.30 -16.55 -5.06
CA PRO A 234 0.77 -17.12 -6.32
C PRO A 234 1.50 -18.45 -6.14
N VAL A 235 2.35 -18.57 -5.11
CA VAL A 235 3.05 -19.81 -4.75
C VAL A 235 2.08 -20.91 -4.35
N TYR A 236 1.10 -20.59 -3.50
CA TYR A 236 0.05 -21.52 -3.10
C TYR A 236 -0.77 -22.01 -4.30
N ALA A 237 -1.15 -21.12 -5.20
CA ALA A 237 -1.89 -21.46 -6.41
C ALA A 237 -1.07 -22.36 -7.35
N ASN A 238 0.23 -22.04 -7.55
CA ASN A 238 1.13 -22.83 -8.37
C ASN A 238 1.33 -24.24 -7.79
N ALA A 239 1.48 -24.39 -6.47
CA ALA A 239 1.55 -25.68 -5.79
C ALA A 239 0.28 -26.56 -6.02
N HIS A 240 -0.85 -25.94 -6.40
CA HIS A 240 -2.09 -26.62 -6.80
C HIS A 240 -2.31 -26.68 -8.32
N GLY A 241 -1.23 -26.52 -9.11
CA GLY A 241 -1.25 -26.71 -10.57
C GLY A 241 -1.73 -25.49 -11.37
N VAL A 242 -1.85 -24.32 -10.75
CA VAL A 242 -2.18 -23.07 -11.47
C VAL A 242 -0.91 -22.53 -12.14
N ARG A 243 -0.94 -22.40 -13.49
CA ARG A 243 0.16 -21.85 -14.29
C ARG A 243 0.23 -20.33 -14.16
N GLU A 244 1.40 -19.75 -14.45
CA GLU A 244 1.69 -18.32 -14.35
C GLU A 244 0.67 -17.47 -15.15
N GLY A 245 0.36 -17.86 -16.38
CA GLY A 245 -0.62 -17.16 -17.23
C GLY A 245 -2.05 -17.22 -16.69
N GLN A 246 -2.40 -18.23 -15.87
CA GLN A 246 -3.72 -18.33 -15.25
C GLN A 246 -3.87 -17.42 -14.02
N LEU A 247 -2.77 -16.88 -13.47
CA LEU A 247 -2.81 -15.94 -12.36
C LEU A 247 -3.63 -14.69 -12.68
N ILE A 248 -3.81 -14.35 -13.96
CA ILE A 248 -4.70 -13.25 -14.37
C ILE A 248 -6.10 -13.39 -13.78
N TRP A 249 -6.66 -14.59 -13.76
CA TRP A 249 -8.00 -14.84 -13.21
C TRP A 249 -8.06 -14.67 -11.71
N LEU A 250 -7.02 -15.13 -11.01
CA LEU A 250 -6.88 -14.95 -9.57
C LEU A 250 -6.74 -13.48 -9.19
N MET A 251 -5.87 -12.76 -9.90
CA MET A 251 -5.65 -11.33 -9.67
C MET A 251 -6.90 -10.52 -9.99
N ALA A 252 -7.57 -10.80 -11.12
CA ALA A 252 -8.82 -10.15 -11.47
C ALA A 252 -9.93 -10.42 -10.44
N ALA A 253 -10.04 -11.66 -9.97
CA ALA A 253 -11.01 -12.03 -8.94
C ALA A 253 -10.82 -11.26 -7.65
N PHE A 254 -9.60 -10.94 -7.26
CA PHE A 254 -9.32 -10.09 -6.09
C PHE A 254 -9.53 -8.60 -6.39
N PHE A 255 -8.89 -8.08 -7.45
CA PHE A 255 -8.80 -6.63 -7.68
C PHE A 255 -10.10 -6.01 -8.17
N ILE A 256 -10.93 -6.72 -8.94
CA ILE A 256 -12.21 -6.18 -9.42
C ILE A 256 -13.17 -5.93 -8.25
N PRO A 257 -13.47 -6.90 -7.36
CA PRO A 257 -14.29 -6.63 -6.18
C PRO A 257 -13.67 -5.61 -5.22
N HIS A 258 -12.33 -5.63 -5.06
CA HIS A 258 -11.61 -4.65 -4.25
C HIS A 258 -11.83 -3.22 -4.76
N ALA A 259 -11.66 -3.00 -6.05
CA ALA A 259 -11.87 -1.69 -6.67
C ALA A 259 -13.34 -1.26 -6.58
N ALA A 260 -14.29 -2.17 -6.85
CA ALA A 260 -15.72 -1.90 -6.75
C ALA A 260 -16.12 -1.51 -5.33
N ALA A 261 -15.62 -2.22 -4.31
CA ALA A 261 -15.87 -1.92 -2.90
C ALA A 261 -15.28 -0.55 -2.51
N SER A 262 -14.04 -0.27 -2.92
CA SER A 262 -13.37 1.01 -2.64
C SER A 262 -14.10 2.18 -3.29
N LEU A 263 -14.57 2.02 -4.52
CA LEU A 263 -15.40 3.02 -5.20
C LEU A 263 -16.76 3.17 -4.50
N GLY A 264 -17.39 2.08 -4.08
CA GLY A 264 -18.62 2.13 -3.31
C GLY A 264 -18.46 2.98 -2.05
N VAL A 265 -17.39 2.76 -1.28
CA VAL A 265 -17.08 3.59 -0.09
C VAL A 265 -16.91 5.07 -0.45
N ALA A 266 -16.32 5.39 -1.61
CA ALA A 266 -16.12 6.77 -2.04
C ALA A 266 -17.43 7.48 -2.45
N PHE A 267 -18.38 6.75 -3.02
CA PHE A 267 -19.66 7.31 -3.49
C PHE A 267 -20.76 7.33 -2.43
N PHE A 268 -20.76 6.38 -1.48
CA PHE A 268 -21.76 6.33 -0.43
C PHE A 268 -21.30 7.13 0.79
N ASN A 269 -22.07 8.18 1.15
CA ASN A 269 -21.84 8.94 2.38
C ASN A 269 -22.21 8.08 3.60
N VAL A 270 -21.22 7.37 4.13
CA VAL A 270 -21.39 6.52 5.31
C VAL A 270 -21.10 7.33 6.57
N SER A 271 -21.98 7.30 7.56
CA SER A 271 -21.73 7.96 8.85
C SER A 271 -20.53 7.30 9.56
N LYS A 272 -19.76 8.06 10.35
CA LYS A 272 -18.55 7.57 11.03
C LYS A 272 -18.77 6.31 11.86
N ARG A 273 -19.94 6.23 12.50
CA ARG A 273 -20.36 5.03 13.25
C ARG A 273 -20.58 3.81 12.35
N ASN A 274 -21.21 4.01 11.20
CA ASN A 274 -21.43 2.92 10.26
C ASN A 274 -20.13 2.51 9.54
N GLU A 275 -19.16 3.42 9.36
CA GLU A 275 -17.81 3.07 8.90
C GLU A 275 -17.17 2.01 9.81
N ILE A 276 -17.19 2.19 11.14
CA ILE A 276 -16.66 1.20 12.09
C ILE A 276 -17.43 -0.13 12.03
N ARG A 277 -18.77 -0.08 11.90
CA ARG A 277 -19.58 -1.32 11.74
C ARG A 277 -19.22 -2.09 10.48
N LEU A 278 -19.02 -1.37 9.37
CA LEU A 278 -18.60 -1.98 8.10
C LEU A 278 -17.20 -2.57 8.19
N ILE A 279 -16.26 -1.91 8.87
CA ILE A 279 -14.93 -2.46 9.13
C ILE A 279 -15.04 -3.77 9.92
N VAL A 280 -15.83 -3.80 11.01
CA VAL A 280 -16.02 -5.02 11.83
C VAL A 280 -16.63 -6.14 11.01
N LEU A 281 -17.71 -5.87 10.26
CA LEU A 281 -18.36 -6.88 9.41
C LEU A 281 -17.38 -7.44 8.36
N SER A 282 -16.64 -6.55 7.70
CA SER A 282 -15.64 -6.95 6.70
C SER A 282 -14.52 -7.79 7.31
N LEU A 283 -14.04 -7.45 8.52
CA LEU A 283 -13.02 -8.25 9.21
C LEU A 283 -13.56 -9.63 9.64
N ILE A 284 -14.84 -9.75 10.04
CA ILE A 284 -15.47 -11.04 10.35
C ILE A 284 -15.49 -11.91 9.09
N VAL A 285 -15.96 -11.35 7.96
CA VAL A 285 -16.02 -12.08 6.68
C VAL A 285 -14.63 -12.45 6.22
N ALA A 286 -13.65 -11.54 6.28
CA ALA A 286 -12.27 -11.82 5.91
C ALA A 286 -11.66 -12.93 6.77
N CYS A 287 -11.87 -12.89 8.09
CA CYS A 287 -11.41 -13.90 9.02
C CYS A 287 -11.94 -15.30 8.65
N PHE A 288 -13.24 -15.43 8.46
CA PHE A 288 -13.85 -16.69 8.05
C PHE A 288 -13.28 -17.16 6.69
N THR A 289 -13.19 -16.26 5.73
CA THR A 289 -12.67 -16.57 4.39
C THR A 289 -11.21 -17.04 4.43
N PHE A 290 -10.36 -16.41 5.24
CA PHE A 290 -8.97 -16.85 5.41
C PHE A 290 -8.86 -18.23 6.05
N PHE A 291 -9.71 -18.59 7.00
CA PHE A 291 -9.73 -19.95 7.54
C PHE A 291 -10.28 -20.99 6.54
N CYS A 292 -11.06 -20.59 5.54
CA CYS A 292 -11.51 -21.46 4.45
C CYS A 292 -10.43 -21.66 3.36
N MET A 293 -9.46 -20.75 3.22
CA MET A 293 -8.45 -20.80 2.16
C MET A 293 -7.63 -22.10 2.10
N PRO A 294 -7.18 -22.69 3.23
CA PRO A 294 -6.41 -23.96 3.19
C PRO A 294 -7.15 -25.13 2.50
N PHE A 295 -8.46 -25.05 2.37
CA PHE A 295 -9.29 -26.08 1.71
C PHE A 295 -9.54 -25.80 0.23
N ALA A 296 -9.11 -24.64 -0.28
CA ALA A 296 -9.26 -24.26 -1.68
C ALA A 296 -8.07 -24.78 -2.50
N THR A 297 -8.30 -25.79 -3.33
CA THR A 297 -7.27 -26.50 -4.10
C THR A 297 -7.39 -26.31 -5.60
N THR A 298 -8.39 -25.57 -6.08
CA THR A 298 -8.58 -25.29 -7.52
C THR A 298 -8.50 -23.79 -7.79
N LEU A 299 -8.13 -23.43 -9.01
CA LEU A 299 -8.11 -22.01 -9.43
C LEU A 299 -9.45 -21.32 -9.13
N ALA A 300 -10.57 -22.00 -9.40
CA ALA A 300 -11.92 -21.45 -9.19
C ALA A 300 -12.19 -21.16 -7.70
N THR A 301 -11.90 -22.12 -6.80
CA THR A 301 -12.13 -21.95 -5.36
C THR A 301 -11.17 -20.92 -4.74
N ILE A 302 -9.89 -20.94 -5.13
CA ILE A 302 -8.90 -19.96 -4.70
C ILE A 302 -9.32 -18.55 -5.15
N SER A 303 -9.75 -18.40 -6.43
CA SER A 303 -10.19 -17.12 -6.97
C SER A 303 -11.47 -16.61 -6.30
N LEU A 304 -12.46 -17.49 -6.05
CA LEU A 304 -13.70 -17.14 -5.38
C LEU A 304 -13.45 -16.56 -3.98
N LEU A 305 -12.64 -17.25 -3.18
CA LEU A 305 -12.30 -16.80 -1.82
C LEU A 305 -11.49 -15.50 -1.86
N HIS A 306 -10.55 -15.35 -2.83
CA HIS A 306 -9.83 -14.09 -3.02
C HIS A 306 -10.74 -12.94 -3.47
N GLY A 307 -11.81 -13.22 -4.21
CA GLY A 307 -12.84 -12.24 -4.53
C GLY A 307 -13.53 -11.68 -3.27
N VAL A 308 -13.86 -12.57 -2.34
CA VAL A 308 -14.43 -12.16 -1.03
C VAL A 308 -13.41 -11.38 -0.20
N ILE A 309 -12.14 -11.83 -0.15
CA ILE A 309 -11.06 -11.10 0.54
C ILE A 309 -10.87 -9.73 -0.10
N GLY A 310 -10.85 -9.64 -1.45
CA GLY A 310 -10.74 -8.40 -2.18
C GLY A 310 -11.85 -7.42 -1.82
N LEU A 311 -13.09 -7.88 -1.81
CA LEU A 311 -14.26 -7.09 -1.41
C LEU A 311 -14.10 -6.53 0.02
N THR A 312 -13.75 -7.39 0.98
CA THR A 312 -13.65 -6.99 2.40
C THR A 312 -12.52 -5.99 2.64
N ILE A 313 -11.34 -6.25 2.09
CA ILE A 313 -10.20 -5.33 2.23
C ILE A 313 -10.42 -4.03 1.45
N GLY A 314 -11.13 -4.09 0.32
CA GLY A 314 -11.58 -2.92 -0.45
C GLY A 314 -12.54 -2.01 0.31
N VAL A 315 -13.24 -2.52 1.32
CA VAL A 315 -14.02 -1.73 2.29
C VAL A 315 -13.15 -1.23 3.44
N VAL A 316 -12.36 -2.11 4.04
CA VAL A 316 -11.59 -1.82 5.28
C VAL A 316 -10.60 -0.69 5.08
N LEU A 317 -9.76 -0.74 4.04
CA LEU A 317 -8.66 0.22 3.87
C LEU A 317 -9.14 1.66 3.64
N PRO A 318 -10.10 1.95 2.73
CA PRO A 318 -10.61 3.31 2.54
C PRO A 318 -11.33 3.84 3.79
N LEU A 319 -12.07 2.99 4.51
CA LEU A 319 -12.76 3.41 5.71
C LEU A 319 -11.78 3.73 6.85
N LEU A 320 -10.71 2.95 7.03
CA LEU A 320 -9.65 3.28 7.98
C LEU A 320 -8.99 4.62 7.63
N LEU A 321 -8.68 4.84 6.35
CA LEU A 321 -8.13 6.10 5.89
C LEU A 321 -9.10 7.27 6.15
N SER A 322 -10.40 7.07 5.92
CA SER A 322 -11.46 8.04 6.21
C SER A 322 -11.53 8.39 7.68
N GLN A 323 -11.47 7.39 8.57
CA GLN A 323 -11.44 7.58 10.02
C GLN A 323 -10.20 8.39 10.46
N ILE A 324 -9.02 8.03 9.98
CA ILE A 324 -7.76 8.73 10.30
C ILE A 324 -7.78 10.18 9.78
N ALA A 325 -8.24 10.39 8.54
CA ALA A 325 -8.29 11.72 7.94
C ALA A 325 -9.28 12.67 8.64
N SER A 326 -10.26 12.12 9.36
CA SER A 326 -11.27 12.88 10.11
C SER A 326 -10.88 13.16 11.56
N LEU A 327 -9.74 12.67 12.06
CA LEU A 327 -9.27 12.97 13.40
C LEU A 327 -9.01 14.47 13.57
N PRO A 328 -9.53 15.07 14.67
CA PRO A 328 -9.50 16.52 14.81
C PRO A 328 -8.11 17.00 15.18
N GLN A 329 -7.41 17.61 14.31
CA GLN A 329 -6.30 18.56 14.52
C GLN A 329 -5.65 18.94 13.17
N PRO A 330 -6.10 20.03 12.51
CA PRO A 330 -5.57 20.46 11.20
C PRO A 330 -4.06 20.67 11.20
N SER A 331 -3.50 21.17 12.31
CA SER A 331 -2.06 21.43 12.47
C SER A 331 -1.17 20.18 12.51
N LEU A 332 -1.74 19.01 12.83
CA LEU A 332 -1.01 17.73 12.94
C LEU A 332 -1.34 16.75 11.81
N LYS A 333 -2.15 17.16 10.83
CA LYS A 333 -2.67 16.27 9.79
C LYS A 333 -1.56 15.54 9.03
N THR A 334 -0.49 16.22 8.66
CA THR A 334 0.66 15.63 7.95
C THR A 334 1.41 14.63 8.82
N SER A 335 1.66 15.00 10.09
CA SER A 335 2.35 14.13 11.06
C SER A 335 1.53 12.89 11.40
N VAL A 336 0.20 13.02 11.56
CA VAL A 336 -0.73 11.91 11.79
C VAL A 336 -0.71 10.96 10.61
N MET A 337 -0.76 11.48 9.38
CA MET A 337 -0.74 10.68 8.17
C MET A 337 0.61 9.97 7.99
N GLY A 338 1.72 10.65 8.26
CA GLY A 338 3.07 10.07 8.22
C GLY A 338 3.23 8.95 9.26
N PHE A 339 2.74 9.16 10.49
CA PHE A 339 2.73 8.14 11.54
C PHE A 339 1.89 6.92 11.12
N TYR A 340 0.66 7.14 10.67
CA TYR A 340 -0.23 6.11 10.17
C TYR A 340 0.42 5.26 9.08
N GLN A 341 1.04 5.92 8.08
CA GLN A 341 1.69 5.24 6.96
C GLN A 341 2.94 4.46 7.38
N SER A 342 3.70 4.96 8.33
CA SER A 342 4.88 4.23 8.85
C SER A 342 4.48 3.00 9.64
N VAL A 343 3.44 3.10 10.47
CA VAL A 343 3.02 1.96 11.30
C VAL A 343 2.38 0.88 10.43
N TYR A 344 1.54 1.20 9.45
CA TYR A 344 1.01 0.14 8.60
C TYR A 344 2.10 -0.55 7.75
N ALA A 345 3.19 0.15 7.42
CA ALA A 345 4.31 -0.45 6.71
C ALA A 345 5.03 -1.53 7.55
N ILE A 346 4.90 -1.51 8.88
CA ILE A 346 5.33 -2.63 9.74
C ILE A 346 4.55 -3.90 9.33
N GLY A 347 3.23 -3.79 9.06
CA GLY A 347 2.43 -4.91 8.58
C GLY A 347 2.90 -5.46 7.23
N ILE A 348 3.35 -4.57 6.32
CA ILE A 348 3.96 -4.95 5.04
C ILE A 348 5.23 -5.78 5.24
N PHE A 349 5.98 -5.54 6.33
CA PHE A 349 7.17 -6.31 6.68
C PHE A 349 6.84 -7.61 7.41
N ILE A 350 6.14 -7.50 8.56
CA ILE A 350 5.94 -8.66 9.44
C ILE A 350 4.98 -9.70 8.82
N GLY A 351 4.09 -9.28 7.94
CA GLY A 351 3.16 -10.17 7.26
C GLY A 351 3.87 -11.26 6.45
N PRO A 352 4.61 -10.90 5.39
CA PRO A 352 5.35 -11.88 4.59
C PRO A 352 6.44 -12.62 5.37
N TYR A 353 7.11 -11.94 6.32
CA TYR A 353 8.10 -12.57 7.18
C TYR A 353 7.48 -13.71 7.99
N GLY A 354 6.39 -13.45 8.69
CA GLY A 354 5.66 -14.46 9.47
C GLY A 354 5.06 -15.55 8.57
N ALA A 355 4.54 -15.19 7.39
CA ALA A 355 4.01 -16.15 6.43
C ALA A 355 5.09 -17.07 5.90
N GLY A 356 6.28 -16.55 5.57
CA GLY A 356 7.40 -17.35 5.11
C GLY A 356 7.87 -18.33 6.17
N PHE A 357 7.95 -17.89 7.44
CA PHE A 357 8.29 -18.75 8.57
C PHE A 357 7.25 -19.88 8.76
N VAL A 358 5.95 -19.56 8.69
CA VAL A 358 4.87 -20.55 8.80
C VAL A 358 4.90 -21.52 7.61
N ALA A 359 5.11 -21.02 6.38
CA ALA A 359 5.22 -21.86 5.19
C ALA A 359 6.38 -22.85 5.27
N GLU A 360 7.51 -22.43 5.82
CA GLU A 360 8.73 -23.26 5.99
C GLU A 360 8.51 -24.40 6.97
N HIS A 361 7.90 -24.13 8.15
CA HIS A 361 7.88 -25.06 9.27
C HIS A 361 6.57 -25.87 9.38
N ILE A 362 5.47 -25.31 8.88
CA ILE A 362 4.13 -25.87 9.06
C ILE A 362 3.49 -26.22 7.71
N GLY A 363 3.91 -25.49 6.65
CA GLY A 363 3.40 -25.69 5.28
C GLY A 363 2.67 -24.47 4.72
N ILE A 364 2.73 -24.35 3.39
CA ILE A 364 2.25 -23.16 2.65
C ILE A 364 0.77 -22.84 2.88
N ALA A 365 -0.09 -23.84 3.07
CA ALA A 365 -1.53 -23.62 3.31
C ALA A 365 -1.80 -22.88 4.62
N HIS A 366 -0.93 -23.04 5.64
CA HIS A 366 -1.12 -22.47 6.96
C HIS A 366 -0.83 -20.96 7.04
N ILE A 367 -0.27 -20.35 5.97
CA ILE A 367 -0.17 -18.89 5.88
C ILE A 367 -1.55 -18.22 5.95
N PHE A 368 -2.58 -18.89 5.42
CA PHE A 368 -3.95 -18.39 5.47
C PHE A 368 -4.57 -18.56 6.86
N THR A 369 -4.20 -19.60 7.59
CA THR A 369 -4.55 -19.72 9.02
C THR A 369 -3.93 -18.60 9.84
N LEU A 370 -2.66 -18.25 9.59
CA LEU A 370 -2.01 -17.08 10.19
C LEU A 370 -2.78 -15.79 9.84
N ALA A 371 -3.19 -15.61 8.58
CA ALA A 371 -3.99 -14.47 8.15
C ALA A 371 -5.35 -14.42 8.87
N GLY A 372 -6.01 -15.56 9.06
CA GLY A 372 -7.23 -15.68 9.87
C GLY A 372 -7.02 -15.21 11.31
N ILE A 373 -5.93 -15.63 11.95
CA ILE A 373 -5.56 -15.20 13.32
C ILE A 373 -5.29 -13.68 13.36
N ILE A 374 -4.57 -13.15 12.38
CA ILE A 374 -4.32 -11.71 12.28
C ILE A 374 -5.64 -10.93 12.10
N SER A 375 -6.59 -11.48 11.33
CA SER A 375 -7.92 -10.88 11.18
C SER A 375 -8.69 -10.87 12.51
N LEU A 376 -8.57 -11.93 13.34
CA LEU A 376 -9.15 -11.95 14.69
C LEU A 376 -8.52 -10.89 15.61
N LEU A 377 -7.20 -10.68 15.53
CA LEU A 377 -6.53 -9.63 16.30
C LEU A 377 -7.01 -8.24 15.88
N ALA A 378 -7.13 -8.00 14.55
CA ALA A 378 -7.69 -6.76 14.02
C ALA A 378 -9.12 -6.53 14.52
N LEU A 379 -9.94 -7.59 14.51
CA LEU A 379 -11.32 -7.55 15.00
C LEU A 379 -11.37 -7.23 16.51
N ALA A 380 -10.53 -7.88 17.32
CA ALA A 380 -10.46 -7.65 18.76
C ALA A 380 -10.13 -6.17 19.10
N ILE A 381 -9.27 -5.52 18.30
CA ILE A 381 -8.94 -4.09 18.47
C ILE A 381 -10.08 -3.18 17.99
N THR A 382 -10.84 -3.59 16.97
CA THR A 382 -11.91 -2.76 16.39
C THR A 382 -13.20 -2.82 17.23
N MET A 383 -13.52 -3.96 17.85
CA MET A 383 -14.76 -4.16 18.61
C MET A 383 -14.99 -3.14 19.73
N PRO A 384 -13.99 -2.73 20.54
CA PRO A 384 -14.18 -1.69 21.56
C PRO A 384 -14.57 -0.33 20.99
N LEU A 385 -14.17 -0.02 19.73
CA LEU A 385 -14.54 1.23 19.07
C LEU A 385 -16.05 1.31 18.80
N LEU A 386 -16.71 0.18 18.50
CA LEU A 386 -18.17 0.11 18.36
C LEU A 386 -18.93 0.43 19.65
N ARG A 387 -18.42 0.01 20.81
CA ARG A 387 -19.10 0.19 22.11
C ARG A 387 -19.05 1.62 22.58
N ARG A 388 -17.97 2.34 22.28
CA ARG A 388 -17.76 3.73 22.73
C ARG A 388 -18.60 4.74 21.96
N ASP A 389 -18.86 4.49 20.68
CA ASP A 389 -19.74 5.31 19.85
C ASP A 389 -21.21 5.34 20.31
N LYS A 390 -21.63 4.37 21.15
CA LYS A 390 -22.96 4.37 21.75
C LYS A 390 -23.12 5.41 22.87
N ASN A 391 -22.03 5.87 23.47
CA ASN A 391 -22.02 6.73 24.66
C ASN A 391 -21.70 8.21 24.36
N GLU A 392 -21.38 8.57 23.09
CA GLU A 392 -21.23 9.98 22.68
C GLU A 392 -22.57 10.45 22.06
N PRO A 393 -23.26 11.47 22.65
CA PRO A 393 -24.51 11.99 22.09
C PRO A 393 -24.25 12.56 20.69
N SER A 394 -25.17 12.27 19.78
CA SER A 394 -25.16 12.81 18.41
C SER A 394 -25.25 14.34 18.51
N LYS A 395 -24.33 15.06 17.87
CA LYS A 395 -24.42 16.54 17.77
C LYS A 395 -25.65 17.05 17.02
N SER A 396 -26.50 16.14 16.51
CA SER A 396 -27.82 16.48 15.94
C SER A 396 -28.89 16.71 17.01
N ASP A 397 -28.68 16.29 18.26
CA ASP A 397 -29.68 16.43 19.35
C ASP A 397 -29.52 17.75 20.14
N GLU A 398 -28.45 18.53 19.88
CA GLU A 398 -28.25 19.86 20.47
C GLU A 398 -28.75 21.02 19.58
N ALA A 399 -29.32 20.70 18.40
CA ALA A 399 -29.84 21.69 17.43
C ALA A 399 -31.36 21.62 17.25
N SER A 400 -32.09 20.95 18.16
CA SER A 400 -33.57 20.92 18.16
C SER A 400 -34.16 21.74 19.32
#